data_e2e4734c2af58680a4e2a331fdae1717
#
_entry.id   e2e4734c2af58680a4e2a331fdae1717
#
_cell.length_a   1.000
_cell.length_b   1.000
_cell.length_c   1.000
_cell.angle_alpha   90.00
_cell.angle_beta   90.00
_cell.angle_gamma   90.00
#
_symmetry.space_group_name_H-M   'P 1'
#
loop_
_entity.id
_entity.type
_entity.pdbx_description
1 polymer ?
#
loop_
_entity_poly.entity_id
_entity_poly.type
_entity_poly.pdbx_seq_one_letter_code
_entity_poly.pdbx_strand_id
1 'polypeptide(L)'
;MVRHFYSLQRSEYKIRKILTVIIILGFIVLGAFVIVPFRSEPPIPLVTAGNKEIPTTQGSYCWEGLFSAECVDKVYTSVLDMAKEYQPTVVSPNEEIKMDFKKEPETMVVERWIGNEHKETIEVKNSAIVVPNEEGSYIYHVLGYWKQGDVDYVFMIEVK
;
A
#
# COMPACT_ATOMS: atom_id res chain seq x y z
N MET A 1 -52.36 -14.99 -43.48
CA MET A 1 -51.36 -13.91 -43.65
C MET A 1 -51.12 -13.10 -42.35
N VAL A 2 -52.14 -12.79 -41.57
CA VAL A 2 -52.06 -11.96 -40.34
C VAL A 2 -51.23 -12.62 -39.20
N ARG A 3 -51.30 -13.93 -38.97
CA ARG A 3 -50.60 -14.64 -37.88
C ARG A 3 -49.07 -14.63 -38.04
N HIS A 4 -48.56 -14.57 -39.26
CA HIS A 4 -47.11 -14.56 -39.54
C HIS A 4 -46.51 -13.19 -39.21
N PHE A 5 -47.26 -12.13 -39.38
CA PHE A 5 -46.80 -10.75 -39.10
C PHE A 5 -46.61 -10.49 -37.59
N TYR A 6 -47.51 -11.00 -36.76
CA TYR A 6 -47.44 -10.86 -35.32
C TYR A 6 -46.27 -11.69 -34.70
N SER A 7 -45.91 -12.81 -35.29
CA SER A 7 -44.79 -13.63 -34.80
C SER A 7 -43.42 -12.98 -35.08
N LEU A 8 -43.28 -12.31 -36.20
CA LEU A 8 -42.04 -11.57 -36.56
C LEU A 8 -41.88 -10.35 -35.65
N GLN A 9 -42.92 -9.59 -35.37
CA GLN A 9 -42.87 -8.40 -34.54
C GLN A 9 -42.54 -8.75 -33.07
N ARG A 10 -43.04 -9.88 -32.57
CA ARG A 10 -42.74 -10.39 -31.23
C ARG A 10 -41.29 -10.89 -31.12
N SER A 11 -40.72 -11.43 -32.18
CA SER A 11 -39.31 -11.87 -32.22
C SER A 11 -38.36 -10.67 -32.21
N GLU A 12 -38.61 -9.65 -33.02
CA GLU A 12 -37.84 -8.41 -33.08
C GLU A 12 -37.80 -7.69 -31.72
N TYR A 13 -38.95 -7.62 -31.02
CA TYR A 13 -39.07 -7.01 -29.69
C TYR A 13 -38.21 -7.77 -28.63
N LYS A 14 -38.22 -9.10 -28.68
CA LYS A 14 -37.40 -9.92 -27.78
C LYS A 14 -35.92 -9.71 -28.03
N ILE A 15 -35.49 -9.68 -29.31
CA ILE A 15 -34.10 -9.46 -29.71
C ILE A 15 -33.62 -8.09 -29.25
N ARG A 16 -34.41 -7.05 -29.44
CA ARG A 16 -34.10 -5.68 -28.99
C ARG A 16 -33.95 -5.61 -27.47
N LYS A 17 -34.81 -6.25 -26.69
CA LYS A 17 -34.65 -6.33 -25.21
C LYS A 17 -33.37 -7.03 -24.79
N ILE A 18 -33.06 -8.17 -25.41
CA ILE A 18 -31.83 -8.91 -25.11
C ILE A 18 -30.60 -8.07 -25.43
N LEU A 19 -30.59 -7.41 -26.58
CA LEU A 19 -29.50 -6.49 -26.97
C LEU A 19 -29.33 -5.34 -25.98
N THR A 20 -30.44 -4.72 -25.54
CA THR A 20 -30.40 -3.64 -24.55
C THR A 20 -29.83 -4.12 -23.22
N VAL A 21 -30.23 -5.31 -22.75
CA VAL A 21 -29.69 -5.90 -21.51
C VAL A 21 -28.20 -6.20 -21.63
N ILE A 22 -27.74 -6.73 -22.78
CA ILE A 22 -26.33 -7.00 -23.03
C ILE A 22 -25.51 -5.70 -23.04
N ILE A 23 -26.03 -4.65 -23.65
CA ILE A 23 -25.37 -3.33 -23.69
C ILE A 23 -25.25 -2.76 -22.28
N ILE A 24 -26.33 -2.81 -21.47
CA ILE A 24 -26.31 -2.32 -20.08
C ILE A 24 -25.31 -3.12 -19.24
N LEU A 25 -25.31 -4.45 -19.36
CA LEU A 25 -24.35 -5.31 -18.67
C LEU A 25 -22.90 -4.98 -19.10
N GLY A 26 -22.68 -4.75 -20.38
CA GLY A 26 -21.39 -4.34 -20.93
C GLY A 26 -20.91 -3.02 -20.31
N PHE A 27 -21.78 -2.01 -20.20
CA PHE A 27 -21.48 -0.74 -19.54
C PHE A 27 -21.21 -0.89 -18.05
N ILE A 28 -21.93 -1.76 -17.33
CA ILE A 28 -21.72 -2.02 -15.91
C ILE A 28 -20.34 -2.70 -15.71
N VAL A 29 -20.01 -3.70 -16.51
CA VAL A 29 -18.72 -4.39 -16.46
C VAL A 29 -17.58 -3.44 -16.81
N LEU A 30 -17.72 -2.66 -17.89
CA LEU A 30 -16.72 -1.67 -18.29
C LEU A 30 -16.54 -0.60 -17.20
N GLY A 31 -17.63 -0.11 -16.60
CA GLY A 31 -17.60 0.83 -15.49
C GLY A 31 -16.89 0.25 -14.26
N ALA A 32 -17.13 -1.00 -13.92
CA ALA A 32 -16.44 -1.68 -12.83
C ALA A 32 -14.93 -1.81 -13.10
N PHE A 33 -14.53 -2.16 -14.33
CA PHE A 33 -13.11 -2.22 -14.73
C PHE A 33 -12.41 -0.86 -14.74
N VAL A 34 -13.15 0.22 -14.94
CA VAL A 34 -12.60 1.59 -14.91
C VAL A 34 -12.50 2.12 -13.47
N ILE A 35 -13.43 1.79 -12.59
CA ILE A 35 -13.51 2.33 -11.22
C ILE A 35 -12.60 1.57 -10.25
N VAL A 36 -12.50 0.24 -10.34
CA VAL A 36 -11.70 -0.59 -9.41
C VAL A 36 -10.20 -0.22 -9.38
N PRO A 37 -9.50 0.06 -10.51
CA PRO A 37 -8.09 0.46 -10.46
C PRO A 37 -7.84 1.87 -9.92
N PHE A 38 -8.88 2.66 -9.63
CA PHE A 38 -8.73 4.04 -9.14
C PHE A 38 -8.78 4.19 -7.61
N ARG A 39 -8.92 3.10 -6.86
CA ARG A 39 -8.56 3.09 -5.43
C ARG A 39 -7.03 3.10 -5.36
N SER A 40 -6.46 4.27 -5.23
CA SER A 40 -5.04 4.38 -4.96
C SER A 40 -4.83 4.38 -3.46
N GLU A 41 -4.17 3.34 -2.97
CA GLU A 41 -3.69 3.24 -1.60
C GLU A 41 -2.18 3.56 -1.59
N PRO A 42 -1.64 4.03 -0.45
CA PRO A 42 -0.19 4.21 -0.32
C PRO A 42 0.53 2.88 -0.55
N PRO A 43 1.66 2.88 -1.28
CA PRO A 43 2.43 1.67 -1.52
C PRO A 43 3.08 1.18 -0.22
N ILE A 44 2.82 -0.07 0.17
CA ILE A 44 3.51 -0.71 1.29
C ILE A 44 4.90 -1.17 0.81
N PRO A 45 6.00 -0.83 1.52
CA PRO A 45 7.33 -1.27 1.15
C PRO A 45 7.52 -2.75 1.41
N LEU A 46 8.28 -3.41 0.55
CA LEU A 46 8.92 -4.67 0.87
C LEU A 46 10.26 -4.36 1.54
N VAL A 47 10.34 -4.60 2.84
CA VAL A 47 11.58 -4.38 3.62
C VAL A 47 12.32 -5.70 3.75
N THR A 48 13.61 -5.72 3.37
CA THR A 48 14.41 -6.95 3.37
C THR A 48 15.82 -6.72 3.92
N ALA A 49 16.34 -7.73 4.64
CA ALA A 49 17.75 -7.85 4.99
C ALA A 49 18.28 -9.14 4.35
N GLY A 50 19.12 -9.02 3.32
CA GLY A 50 19.48 -10.16 2.48
C GLY A 50 18.28 -10.86 1.90
N ASN A 51 18.07 -12.13 2.28
CA ASN A 51 16.91 -12.94 1.84
C ASN A 51 15.76 -12.98 2.86
N LYS A 52 15.86 -12.24 3.96
CA LYS A 52 14.83 -12.19 5.00
C LYS A 52 13.91 -11.00 4.77
N GLU A 53 12.61 -11.23 4.78
CA GLU A 53 11.60 -10.17 4.83
C GLU A 53 11.43 -9.68 6.27
N ILE A 54 11.36 -8.36 6.43
CA ILE A 54 11.13 -7.69 7.70
C ILE A 54 9.69 -7.18 7.71
N PRO A 55 8.80 -7.71 8.54
CA PRO A 55 7.43 -7.25 8.65
C PRO A 55 7.35 -5.76 8.99
N THR A 56 6.44 -5.06 8.32
CA THR A 56 6.34 -3.61 8.44
C THR A 56 4.91 -3.20 8.77
N THR A 57 4.75 -2.38 9.80
CA THR A 57 3.47 -1.79 10.22
C THR A 57 3.28 -0.45 9.52
N GLN A 58 2.13 -0.28 8.85
CA GLN A 58 1.73 1.00 8.25
C GLN A 58 0.95 1.84 9.26
N GLY A 59 1.31 3.11 9.40
CA GLY A 59 0.62 4.10 10.20
C GLY A 59 -0.59 4.74 9.51
N SER A 60 -1.06 5.85 10.07
CA SER A 60 -2.14 6.65 9.51
C SER A 60 -1.69 7.35 8.24
N TYR A 61 -2.63 7.62 7.33
CA TYR A 61 -2.33 8.31 6.09
C TYR A 61 -3.53 9.07 5.55
N CYS A 62 -3.27 10.10 4.76
CA CYS A 62 -4.22 10.71 3.84
C CYS A 62 -3.65 10.56 2.43
N TRP A 63 -4.44 9.98 1.52
CA TRP A 63 -3.99 9.67 0.17
C TRP A 63 -4.94 10.17 -0.90
N GLU A 64 -4.43 10.98 -1.82
CA GLU A 64 -5.19 11.53 -2.92
C GLU A 64 -5.21 10.56 -4.11
N GLY A 65 -6.41 10.13 -4.48
CA GLY A 65 -6.69 9.41 -5.72
C GLY A 65 -7.11 10.35 -6.85
N LEU A 66 -7.43 9.79 -8.01
CA LEU A 66 -7.85 10.58 -9.18
C LEU A 66 -9.20 11.32 -8.96
N PHE A 67 -10.08 10.79 -8.11
CA PHE A 67 -11.44 11.30 -7.93
C PHE A 67 -11.84 11.50 -6.46
N SER A 68 -11.00 11.05 -5.53
CA SER A 68 -11.28 11.14 -4.09
C SER A 68 -9.99 11.14 -3.28
N ALA A 69 -9.99 11.78 -2.13
CA ALA A 69 -8.99 11.59 -1.09
C ALA A 69 -9.56 10.65 -0.03
N GLU A 70 -8.73 9.77 0.49
CA GLU A 70 -9.04 8.86 1.58
C GLU A 70 -8.07 9.08 2.72
N CYS A 71 -8.59 9.36 3.91
CA CYS A 71 -7.79 9.39 5.13
C CYS A 71 -8.14 8.19 5.99
N VAL A 72 -7.12 7.44 6.39
CA VAL A 72 -7.24 6.29 7.29
C VAL A 72 -6.50 6.61 8.57
N ASP A 73 -7.25 6.62 9.67
CA ASP A 73 -6.68 6.79 11.00
C ASP A 73 -6.47 5.42 11.66
N LYS A 74 -5.22 5.14 12.04
CA LYS A 74 -4.83 3.91 12.73
C LYS A 74 -4.77 4.16 14.23
N VAL A 75 -5.12 3.15 15.01
CA VAL A 75 -5.29 3.27 16.48
C VAL A 75 -3.94 3.18 17.24
N TYR A 76 -2.82 3.46 16.59
CA TYR A 76 -1.53 3.47 17.25
C TYR A 76 -1.28 4.79 17.98
N THR A 77 -0.80 4.70 19.23
CA THR A 77 -0.53 5.87 20.06
C THR A 77 0.88 6.42 19.89
N SER A 78 1.78 5.64 19.32
CA SER A 78 3.18 6.00 19.10
C SER A 78 3.89 5.06 18.13
N VAL A 79 5.08 5.44 17.66
CA VAL A 79 6.01 4.60 16.88
C VAL A 79 6.34 3.29 17.62
N LEU A 80 6.50 3.36 18.93
CA LEU A 80 6.76 2.19 19.78
C LEU A 80 5.57 1.24 19.86
N ASP A 81 4.36 1.78 19.76
CA ASP A 81 3.15 0.97 19.74
C ASP A 81 2.99 0.26 18.40
N MET A 82 3.28 0.94 17.29
CA MET A 82 3.35 0.34 15.96
C MET A 82 4.39 -0.79 15.89
N ALA A 83 5.54 -0.62 16.53
CA ALA A 83 6.62 -1.60 16.51
C ALA A 83 6.25 -2.92 17.20
N LYS A 84 5.28 -2.93 18.11
CA LYS A 84 4.81 -4.14 18.83
C LYS A 84 3.95 -5.07 17.98
N GLU A 85 3.51 -4.63 16.78
CA GLU A 85 2.66 -5.45 15.91
C GLU A 85 3.35 -6.74 15.49
N TYR A 86 4.68 -6.68 15.28
CA TYR A 86 5.49 -7.82 14.87
C TYR A 86 6.67 -8.06 15.81
N GLN A 87 7.14 -9.30 15.85
CA GLN A 87 8.39 -9.62 16.53
C GLN A 87 9.58 -9.10 15.72
N PRO A 88 10.69 -8.69 16.39
CA PRO A 88 11.86 -8.19 15.69
C PRO A 88 12.48 -9.28 14.80
N THR A 89 12.89 -8.88 13.60
CA THR A 89 13.63 -9.76 12.70
C THR A 89 15.11 -9.74 13.09
N VAL A 90 15.69 -10.91 13.30
CA VAL A 90 17.13 -11.04 13.61
C VAL A 90 17.95 -10.79 12.34
N VAL A 91 18.88 -9.84 12.42
CA VAL A 91 19.81 -9.44 11.35
C VAL A 91 21.25 -9.40 11.86
N SER A 92 22.22 -9.41 10.94
CA SER A 92 23.62 -9.32 11.30
C SER A 92 24.10 -7.87 11.43
N PRO A 93 25.12 -7.60 12.25
CA PRO A 93 25.78 -6.29 12.28
C PRO A 93 26.25 -5.84 10.89
N ASN A 94 26.07 -4.54 10.58
CA ASN A 94 26.43 -3.92 9.30
C ASN A 94 25.72 -4.50 8.06
N GLU A 95 24.68 -5.30 8.23
CA GLU A 95 23.86 -5.78 7.13
C GLU A 95 23.09 -4.62 6.48
N GLU A 96 22.83 -4.70 5.17
CA GLU A 96 22.04 -3.71 4.46
C GLU A 96 20.55 -4.09 4.51
N ILE A 97 19.71 -3.15 4.92
CA ILE A 97 18.25 -3.26 4.84
C ILE A 97 17.76 -2.43 3.66
N LYS A 98 17.04 -3.07 2.73
CA LYS A 98 16.40 -2.44 1.57
C LYS A 98 14.92 -2.23 1.80
N MET A 99 14.40 -1.11 1.30
CA MET A 99 13.00 -0.71 1.37
C MET A 99 12.47 -0.49 -0.04
N ASP A 100 11.95 -1.54 -0.67
CA ASP A 100 11.49 -1.51 -2.06
C ASP A 100 10.01 -1.11 -2.12
N PHE A 101 9.70 0.02 -2.75
CA PHE A 101 8.35 0.49 -2.99
C PHE A 101 7.94 0.24 -4.44
N LYS A 102 6.72 -0.25 -4.69
CA LYS A 102 6.18 -0.33 -6.07
C LYS A 102 6.15 1.02 -6.79
N LYS A 103 6.03 2.08 -6.04
CA LYS A 103 6.14 3.46 -6.47
C LYS A 103 7.01 4.17 -5.45
N GLU A 104 8.21 4.56 -5.86
CA GLU A 104 9.17 5.24 -5.00
C GLU A 104 8.60 6.57 -4.46
N PRO A 105 8.84 6.91 -3.19
CA PRO A 105 8.51 8.22 -2.65
C PRO A 105 9.40 9.30 -3.27
N GLU A 106 8.89 10.53 -3.37
CA GLU A 106 9.70 11.70 -3.78
C GLU A 106 10.73 12.05 -2.71
N THR A 107 10.37 11.82 -1.46
CA THR A 107 11.27 12.00 -0.31
C THR A 107 11.01 10.90 0.70
N MET A 108 12.08 10.34 1.25
CA MET A 108 12.03 9.36 2.32
C MET A 108 12.93 9.79 3.46
N VAL A 109 12.40 9.80 4.67
CA VAL A 109 13.14 10.06 5.90
C VAL A 109 13.08 8.80 6.76
N VAL A 110 14.21 8.37 7.27
CA VAL A 110 14.28 7.23 8.19
C VAL A 110 14.83 7.69 9.52
N GLU A 111 14.08 7.42 10.58
CA GLU A 111 14.49 7.66 11.95
C GLU A 111 14.74 6.32 12.64
N ARG A 112 15.86 6.21 13.33
CA ARG A 112 16.16 5.07 14.21
C ARG A 112 15.87 5.46 15.64
N TRP A 113 15.05 4.67 16.31
CA TRP A 113 14.71 4.85 17.72
C TRP A 113 15.52 3.93 18.61
N ILE A 114 16.14 4.50 19.62
CA ILE A 114 16.97 3.80 20.64
C ILE A 114 16.26 3.98 21.97
N GLY A 115 15.56 2.92 22.43
CA GLY A 115 14.68 3.03 23.60
C GLY A 115 13.47 3.93 23.31
N ASN A 116 12.94 4.58 24.36
CA ASN A 116 11.65 5.28 24.28
C ASN A 116 11.76 6.78 23.94
N GLU A 117 12.93 7.39 24.06
CA GLU A 117 13.07 8.85 24.05
C GLU A 117 14.10 9.38 23.05
N HIS A 118 15.00 8.53 22.60
CA HIS A 118 16.09 8.98 21.71
C HIS A 118 15.87 8.49 20.29
N LYS A 119 15.86 9.42 19.35
CA LYS A 119 15.79 9.13 17.91
C LYS A 119 16.87 9.90 17.15
N GLU A 120 17.34 9.29 16.09
CA GLU A 120 18.28 9.89 15.16
C GLU A 120 17.85 9.67 13.71
N THR A 121 18.10 10.65 12.85
CA THR A 121 17.86 10.51 11.42
C THR A 121 19.00 9.73 10.79
N ILE A 122 18.66 8.70 10.02
CA ILE A 122 19.59 7.81 9.34
C ILE A 122 19.73 8.21 7.88
N GLU A 123 20.98 8.18 7.39
CA GLU A 123 21.25 8.41 5.97
C GLU A 123 20.70 7.23 5.14
N VAL A 124 19.84 7.57 4.16
CA VAL A 124 19.28 6.61 3.20
C VAL A 124 20.01 6.73 1.88
N LYS A 125 20.52 5.61 1.37
CA LYS A 125 21.17 5.54 0.05
C LYS A 125 20.50 4.47 -0.80
N ASN A 126 19.99 4.84 -1.98
CA ASN A 126 19.33 3.91 -2.90
C ASN A 126 18.22 3.08 -2.22
N SER A 127 17.37 3.74 -1.43
CA SER A 127 16.30 3.10 -0.64
C SER A 127 16.82 2.03 0.35
N ALA A 128 18.05 2.17 0.81
CA ALA A 128 18.68 1.26 1.77
C ALA A 128 19.33 2.01 2.94
N ILE A 129 19.43 1.31 4.07
CA ILE A 129 20.13 1.73 5.28
C ILE A 129 21.08 0.64 5.74
N VAL A 130 22.07 1.01 6.54
CA VAL A 130 23.01 0.05 7.13
C VAL A 130 22.66 -0.18 8.60
N VAL A 131 22.58 -1.44 9.00
CA VAL A 131 22.34 -1.88 10.37
C VAL A 131 23.51 -1.47 11.28
N PRO A 132 23.25 -1.07 12.54
CA PRO A 132 24.32 -0.81 13.51
C PRO A 132 25.24 -2.00 13.70
N ASN A 133 26.49 -1.71 14.09
CA ASN A 133 27.43 -2.75 14.48
C ASN A 133 27.19 -3.31 15.89
N GLU A 134 26.48 -2.57 16.72
CA GLU A 134 26.21 -2.92 18.12
C GLU A 134 25.01 -3.85 18.21
N GLU A 135 25.12 -4.91 19.03
CA GLU A 135 23.98 -5.80 19.34
C GLU A 135 22.88 -5.04 20.06
N GLY A 136 21.64 -5.36 19.75
CA GLY A 136 20.50 -4.71 20.38
C GLY A 136 19.23 -4.71 19.52
N SER A 137 18.14 -4.20 20.10
CA SER A 137 16.87 -4.02 19.40
C SER A 137 16.74 -2.58 18.91
N TYR A 138 16.41 -2.44 17.63
CA TYR A 138 16.27 -1.14 16.98
C TYR A 138 14.93 -1.05 16.26
N ILE A 139 14.27 0.10 16.42
CA ILE A 139 13.03 0.43 15.75
C ILE A 139 13.33 1.47 14.68
N TYR A 140 12.85 1.22 13.47
CA TYR A 140 12.96 2.15 12.35
C TYR A 140 11.61 2.70 12.00
N HIS A 141 11.52 4.03 11.96
CA HIS A 141 10.36 4.79 11.54
C HIS A 141 10.66 5.41 10.18
N VAL A 142 9.93 5.00 9.16
CA VAL A 142 10.12 5.42 7.77
C VAL A 142 8.96 6.33 7.39
N LEU A 143 9.27 7.59 7.03
CA LEU A 143 8.31 8.56 6.55
C LEU A 143 8.49 8.70 5.04
N GLY A 144 7.47 8.32 4.29
CA GLY A 144 7.45 8.44 2.83
C GLY A 144 6.51 9.55 2.38
N TYR A 145 6.98 10.38 1.44
CA TYR A 145 6.26 11.51 0.88
C TYR A 145 6.11 11.33 -0.63
N TRP A 146 4.87 11.38 -1.12
CA TRP A 146 4.51 11.31 -2.54
C TRP A 146 3.66 12.51 -2.92
N LYS A 147 3.44 12.76 -4.20
CA LYS A 147 2.47 13.79 -4.66
C LYS A 147 1.06 13.55 -4.15
N GLN A 148 0.72 12.29 -3.90
CA GLN A 148 -0.61 11.86 -3.47
C GLN A 148 -0.83 12.00 -1.96
N GLY A 149 0.22 12.12 -1.17
CA GLY A 149 0.15 12.19 0.28
C GLY A 149 1.41 11.66 0.94
N ASP A 150 1.31 11.50 2.24
CA ASP A 150 2.36 10.97 3.08
C ASP A 150 1.83 9.79 3.91
N VAL A 151 2.75 8.94 4.29
CA VAL A 151 2.47 7.80 5.16
C VAL A 151 3.74 7.38 5.88
N ASP A 152 3.57 6.89 7.09
CA ASP A 152 4.65 6.35 7.88
C ASP A 152 4.56 4.83 8.02
N TYR A 153 5.73 4.22 8.20
CA TYR A 153 5.90 2.78 8.40
C TYR A 153 6.87 2.54 9.53
N VAL A 154 6.66 1.45 10.25
CA VAL A 154 7.56 1.04 11.33
C VAL A 154 7.93 -0.42 11.16
N PHE A 155 9.19 -0.73 11.35
CA PHE A 155 9.70 -2.09 11.49
C PHE A 155 10.72 -2.20 12.62
N MET A 156 10.92 -3.41 13.12
CA MET A 156 11.84 -3.67 14.23
C MET A 156 12.81 -4.79 13.88
N ILE A 157 14.07 -4.61 14.26
CA ILE A 157 15.12 -5.61 14.11
C ILE A 157 15.82 -5.89 15.45
N GLU A 158 16.44 -7.04 15.52
CA GLU A 158 17.37 -7.41 16.58
C GLU A 158 18.71 -7.75 15.95
N VAL A 159 19.75 -7.00 16.31
CA VAL A 159 21.13 -7.24 15.85
C VAL A 159 21.80 -8.27 16.75
N LYS A 160 22.27 -9.36 16.12
CA LYS A 160 22.99 -10.49 16.78
C LYS A 160 24.17 -10.96 15.96
#